data_3cb2b2084401340fe0475d997d320006
#
_entry.id   3cb2b2084401340fe0475d997d320006
#
_cell.length_a   1.000
_cell.length_b   1.000
_cell.length_c   1.000
_cell.angle_alpha   90.00
_cell.angle_beta   90.00
_cell.angle_gamma   90.00
#
_symmetry.space_group_name_H-M   'P 1'
#
loop_
_entity.id
_entity.type
_entity.pdbx_description
1 polymer ?
#
loop_
_entity_poly.entity_id
_entity_poly.type
_entity_poly.pdbx_seq_one_letter_code
_entity_poly.pdbx_strand_id
1 'polypeptide(L)'
;MAAAREQHNRYYSRLNTLVEALRTYGYDAHMPQGALYIWVRALGADCWQDMGRLADLGIVPSPGEFYGAPQYLRFSATASDAQIIRAAERLRAVL
;
A
#
# COMPACT_ATOMS: atom_id res chain seq x y z
N MET A 1 21.06 18.99 -3.49
CA MET A 1 21.66 17.68 -3.41
C MET A 1 20.88 16.67 -4.21
N ALA A 2 21.47 16.25 -5.32
CA ALA A 2 20.80 15.42 -6.30
C ALA A 2 20.37 14.07 -5.73
N ALA A 3 21.21 13.42 -4.91
CA ALA A 3 20.94 12.10 -4.36
C ALA A 3 19.71 12.08 -3.44
N ALA A 4 19.54 13.10 -2.61
CA ALA A 4 18.40 13.20 -1.71
C ALA A 4 17.08 13.41 -2.48
N ARG A 5 17.12 14.21 -3.55
CA ARG A 5 15.97 14.42 -4.42
C ARG A 5 15.59 13.16 -5.16
N GLU A 6 16.57 12.42 -5.67
CA GLU A 6 16.31 11.17 -6.39
C GLU A 6 15.65 10.14 -5.48
N GLN A 7 16.11 10.00 -4.24
CA GLN A 7 15.49 9.09 -3.28
C GLN A 7 14.06 9.51 -2.94
N HIS A 8 13.84 10.80 -2.74
CA HIS A 8 12.50 11.32 -2.46
C HIS A 8 11.56 11.07 -3.64
N ASN A 9 12.02 11.33 -4.86
CA ASN A 9 11.23 11.12 -6.06
C ASN A 9 10.89 9.66 -6.28
N ARG A 10 11.83 8.75 -6.02
CA ARG A 10 11.58 7.30 -6.12
C ARG A 10 10.55 6.86 -5.11
N TYR A 11 10.66 7.33 -3.89
CA TYR A 11 9.73 7.00 -2.82
C TYR A 11 8.34 7.49 -3.16
N TYR A 12 8.23 8.73 -3.60
CA TYR A 12 6.97 9.33 -4.01
C TYR A 12 6.35 8.53 -5.16
N SER A 13 7.16 8.18 -6.15
CA SER A 13 6.69 7.40 -7.31
C SER A 13 6.15 6.03 -6.90
N ARG A 14 6.86 5.34 -6.00
CA ARG A 14 6.41 4.05 -5.47
C ARG A 14 5.08 4.17 -4.72
N LEU A 15 4.98 5.16 -3.85
CA LEU A 15 3.74 5.41 -3.10
C LEU A 15 2.59 5.72 -4.05
N ASN A 16 2.83 6.54 -5.06
CA ASN A 16 1.79 6.90 -6.02
C ASN A 16 1.31 5.68 -6.82
N THR A 17 2.23 4.83 -7.27
CA THR A 17 1.90 3.59 -7.96
C THR A 17 1.03 2.70 -7.09
N LEU A 18 1.39 2.57 -5.82
CA LEU A 18 0.65 1.74 -4.87
C LEU A 18 -0.73 2.33 -4.57
N VAL A 19 -0.82 3.64 -4.37
CA VAL A 19 -2.10 4.33 -4.13
C VAL A 19 -3.06 4.09 -5.28
N GLU A 20 -2.61 4.26 -6.51
CA GLU A 20 -3.47 4.07 -7.67
C GLU A 20 -3.93 2.62 -7.81
N ALA A 21 -3.04 1.67 -7.57
CA ALA A 21 -3.40 0.26 -7.62
C ALA A 21 -4.40 -0.11 -6.53
N LEU A 22 -4.23 0.42 -5.32
CA LEU A 22 -5.16 0.20 -4.22
C LEU A 22 -6.53 0.79 -4.51
N ARG A 23 -6.57 1.99 -5.11
CA ARG A 23 -7.84 2.60 -5.52
C ARG A 23 -8.55 1.75 -6.57
N THR A 24 -7.82 1.24 -7.54
CA THR A 24 -8.37 0.38 -8.57
C THR A 24 -8.94 -0.91 -7.97
N TYR A 25 -8.29 -1.44 -6.94
CA TYR A 25 -8.76 -2.62 -6.24
C TYR A 25 -10.04 -2.35 -5.42
N GLY A 26 -10.24 -1.11 -4.99
CA GLY A 26 -11.45 -0.71 -4.24
C GLY A 26 -11.18 0.02 -2.94
N TYR A 27 -9.92 0.20 -2.56
CA TYR A 27 -9.59 0.92 -1.33
C TYR A 27 -9.68 2.42 -1.51
N ASP A 28 -10.04 3.12 -0.43
CA ASP A 28 -10.01 4.59 -0.38
C ASP A 28 -8.60 5.02 0.03
N ALA A 29 -7.69 4.97 -0.92
CA ALA A 29 -6.28 5.26 -0.70
C ALA A 29 -5.92 6.66 -1.18
N HIS A 30 -5.09 7.36 -0.40
CA HIS A 30 -4.64 8.71 -0.71
C HIS A 30 -3.15 8.84 -0.49
N MET A 31 -2.51 9.74 -1.24
CA MET A 31 -1.10 10.04 -1.04
C MET A 31 -0.91 10.70 0.32
N PRO A 32 0.00 10.18 1.16
CA PRO A 32 0.25 10.77 2.48
C PRO A 32 1.02 12.07 2.34
N GLN A 33 0.70 13.04 3.19
CA GLN A 33 1.44 14.29 3.27
C GLN A 33 2.50 14.16 4.35
N GLY A 34 3.77 14.12 3.94
CA GLY A 34 4.88 14.07 4.86
C GLY A 34 5.06 12.77 5.62
N ALA A 35 4.25 11.75 5.36
CA ALA A 35 4.34 10.44 5.99
C ALA A 35 4.86 9.40 4.97
N LEU A 36 5.39 8.30 5.50
CA LEU A 36 5.94 7.22 4.67
C LEU A 36 4.96 6.07 4.47
N TYR A 37 3.75 6.18 5.00
CA TYR A 37 2.78 5.09 5.04
C TYR A 37 1.45 5.50 4.47
N ILE A 38 0.79 4.56 3.80
CA ILE A 38 -0.55 4.72 3.28
C ILE A 38 -1.49 3.97 4.21
N TRP A 39 -2.44 4.66 4.82
CA TRP A 39 -3.47 4.06 5.64
C TRP A 39 -4.75 3.91 4.83
N VAL A 40 -5.31 2.71 4.79
CA VAL A 40 -6.58 2.46 4.11
C VAL A 40 -7.51 1.70 5.04
N ARG A 41 -8.79 2.01 4.95
CA ARG A 41 -9.80 1.25 5.67
C ARG A 41 -9.98 -0.11 4.99
N ALA A 42 -10.05 -1.18 5.78
CA ALA A 42 -10.27 -2.51 5.26
C ALA A 42 -11.60 -2.59 4.51
N LEU A 43 -11.64 -3.37 3.44
CA LEU A 43 -12.86 -3.62 2.69
C LEU A 43 -13.75 -4.65 3.39
N GLY A 44 -13.14 -5.54 4.17
CA GLY A 44 -13.86 -6.53 4.95
C GLY A 44 -14.25 -6.02 6.33
N ALA A 45 -14.62 -6.92 7.22
CA ALA A 45 -15.05 -6.57 8.58
C ALA A 45 -13.91 -6.00 9.42
N ASP A 46 -12.67 -6.46 9.18
CA ASP A 46 -11.48 -6.00 9.87
C ASP A 46 -10.25 -6.18 8.99
N CYS A 47 -9.09 -5.73 9.47
CA CYS A 47 -7.84 -5.83 8.73
C CYS A 47 -7.43 -7.28 8.44
N TRP A 48 -7.78 -8.22 9.31
CA TRP A 48 -7.35 -9.61 9.15
C TRP A 48 -8.01 -10.29 7.95
N GLN A 49 -9.26 -9.96 7.65
CA GLN A 49 -9.93 -10.48 6.45
C GLN A 49 -9.21 -10.00 5.18
N ASP A 50 -8.86 -8.73 5.15
CA ASP A 50 -8.14 -8.16 4.01
C ASP A 50 -6.72 -8.73 3.91
N MET A 51 -6.04 -8.93 5.05
CA MET A 51 -4.72 -9.54 5.10
C MET A 51 -4.72 -10.91 4.41
N GLY A 52 -5.73 -11.71 4.66
CA GLY A 52 -5.85 -13.04 4.03
C GLY A 52 -5.96 -12.94 2.51
N ARG A 53 -6.83 -12.06 2.02
CA ARG A 53 -7.00 -11.88 0.57
C ARG A 53 -5.75 -11.31 -0.10
N LEU A 54 -5.13 -10.34 0.55
CA LEU A 54 -3.91 -9.72 0.02
C LEU A 54 -2.73 -10.69 0.04
N ALA A 55 -2.64 -11.54 1.06
CA ALA A 55 -1.60 -12.56 1.13
C ALA A 55 -1.69 -13.53 -0.06
N ASP A 56 -2.89 -13.86 -0.50
CA ASP A 56 -3.09 -14.69 -1.69
C ASP A 56 -2.52 -14.03 -2.95
N LEU A 57 -2.44 -12.70 -2.95
CA LEU A 57 -1.83 -11.93 -4.03
C LEU A 57 -0.33 -11.68 -3.80
N GLY A 58 0.21 -12.19 -2.71
CA GLY A 58 1.61 -11.96 -2.34
C GLY A 58 1.86 -10.59 -1.73
N ILE A 59 0.83 -9.94 -1.19
CA ILE A 59 0.93 -8.60 -0.61
C ILE A 59 0.66 -8.70 0.89
N VAL A 60 1.60 -8.21 1.70
CA VAL A 60 1.49 -8.29 3.16
C VAL A 60 1.68 -6.90 3.76
N PRO A 61 0.60 -6.12 3.93
CA PRO A 61 0.67 -4.85 4.66
C PRO A 61 0.75 -5.09 6.16
N SER A 62 0.95 -4.03 6.94
CA SER A 62 0.89 -4.12 8.40
C SER A 62 -0.57 -4.02 8.85
N PRO A 63 -1.05 -4.92 9.71
CA PRO A 63 -2.42 -4.82 10.22
C PRO A 63 -2.55 -3.63 11.16
N GLY A 64 -3.60 -2.84 10.95
CA GLY A 64 -3.84 -1.64 11.74
C GLY A 64 -4.10 -1.93 13.22
N GLU A 65 -4.52 -3.16 13.54
CA GLU A 65 -4.75 -3.57 14.93
C GLU A 65 -3.52 -3.37 15.80
N PHE A 66 -2.32 -3.57 15.26
CA PHE A 66 -1.07 -3.36 16.00
C PHE A 66 -0.88 -1.89 16.41
N TYR A 67 -1.61 -0.99 15.82
CA TYR A 67 -1.52 0.46 16.07
C TYR A 67 -2.82 1.01 16.64
N GLY A 68 -3.71 0.14 17.13
CA GLY A 68 -4.99 0.56 17.68
C GLY A 68 -6.07 0.86 16.67
N ALA A 69 -5.88 0.47 15.40
CA ALA A 69 -6.83 0.72 14.33
C ALA A 69 -7.20 -0.59 13.61
N PRO A 70 -8.00 -1.47 14.24
CA PRO A 70 -8.26 -2.82 13.73
C PRO A 70 -9.02 -2.85 12.39
N GLN A 71 -9.61 -1.74 11.98
CA GLN A 71 -10.32 -1.67 10.70
C GLN A 71 -9.48 -1.05 9.60
N TYR A 72 -8.16 -0.87 9.83
CA TYR A 72 -7.26 -0.24 8.87
C TYR A 72 -6.09 -1.13 8.54
N LEU A 73 -5.48 -0.85 7.39
CA LEU A 73 -4.24 -1.47 6.92
C LEU A 73 -3.22 -0.38 6.64
N ARG A 74 -1.95 -0.66 6.91
CA ARG A 74 -0.87 0.28 6.66
C ARG A 74 0.07 -0.29 5.61
N PHE A 75 0.22 0.41 4.51
CA PHE A 75 1.14 0.06 3.44
C PHE A 75 2.35 0.97 3.45
N SER A 76 3.52 0.44 3.09
CA SER A 76 4.72 1.24 2.94
C SER A 76 5.36 0.94 1.59
N ALA A 77 6.17 1.86 1.10
CA ALA A 77 6.89 1.72 -0.16
C ALA A 77 8.37 1.42 0.05
N THR A 78 8.69 0.68 1.12
CA THR A 78 10.06 0.28 1.41
C THR A 78 10.55 -0.87 0.54
N ALA A 79 9.65 -1.57 -0.14
CA ALA A 79 10.00 -2.62 -1.08
C ALA A 79 10.66 -2.03 -2.34
N SER A 80 11.35 -2.88 -3.11
CA SER A 80 11.97 -2.45 -4.38
C SER A 80 10.92 -2.04 -5.40
N ASP A 81 11.35 -1.27 -6.41
CA ASP A 81 10.46 -0.88 -7.51
C ASP A 81 9.80 -2.09 -8.17
N ALA A 82 10.57 -3.16 -8.39
CA ALA A 82 10.05 -4.38 -9.01
C ALA A 82 8.96 -5.01 -8.15
N GLN A 83 9.11 -5.02 -6.84
CA GLN A 83 8.10 -5.58 -5.94
C GLN A 83 6.84 -4.74 -5.91
N ILE A 84 6.97 -3.42 -5.91
CA ILE A 84 5.83 -2.49 -5.93
C ILE A 84 5.06 -2.64 -7.25
N ILE A 85 5.76 -2.69 -8.37
CA ILE A 85 5.14 -2.86 -9.69
C ILE A 85 4.39 -4.20 -9.76
N ARG A 86 5.01 -5.26 -9.25
CA ARG A 86 4.39 -6.59 -9.23
C ARG A 86 3.14 -6.63 -8.36
N ALA A 87 3.18 -5.99 -7.20
CA ALA A 87 2.03 -5.88 -6.32
C ALA A 87 0.89 -5.12 -7.01
N ALA A 88 1.22 -4.00 -7.67
CA ALA A 88 0.24 -3.21 -8.40
C ALA A 88 -0.40 -4.00 -9.54
N GLU A 89 0.39 -4.76 -10.28
CA GLU A 89 -0.13 -5.61 -11.36
C GLU A 89 -1.10 -6.66 -10.83
N ARG A 90 -0.76 -7.29 -9.71
CA ARG A 90 -1.61 -8.31 -9.10
C ARG A 90 -2.93 -7.72 -8.60
N LEU A 91 -2.89 -6.53 -8.01
CA LEU A 91 -4.10 -5.85 -7.56
C LEU A 91 -5.02 -5.51 -8.73
N ARG A 92 -4.45 -5.08 -9.86
CA ARG A 92 -5.21 -4.75 -11.06
C ARG A 92 -5.78 -6.00 -11.73
N ALA A 93 -5.07 -7.11 -11.68
CA ALA A 93 -5.46 -8.34 -12.36
C ALA A 93 -6.68 -9.00 -11.74
N VAL A 94 -7.01 -8.69 -10.49
CA VAL A 94 -8.16 -9.27 -9.77
C VAL A 94 -9.48 -8.65 -10.26
N LEU A 95 -9.39 -7.49 -10.88
CA LEU A 95 -10.57 -6.80 -11.41
C LEU A 95 -10.81 -7.20 -12.86
#